data_1a1469af44c86ba9388de652de2de58d
#
_entry.id   1a1469af44c86ba9388de652de2de58d
#
_cell.length_a   1.000
_cell.length_b   1.000
_cell.length_c   1.000
_cell.angle_alpha   90.00
_cell.angle_beta   90.00
_cell.angle_gamma   90.00
#
_symmetry.space_group_name_H-M   'P 1'
#
loop_
_entity.id
_entity.type
_entity.pdbx_description
1 polymer ?
#
loop_
_entity_poly.entity_id
_entity_poly.type
_entity_poly.pdbx_seq_one_letter_code
_entity_poly.pdbx_strand_id
1 'polypeptide(L)'
;MKEVFIPNREILDEFKTSTKSEEWVGTFQSFSKSQALLQATWEENAEKVVELLEWFHDTAENKTCNSEAALSYSVQMAYYAAQKYYTVIQELDTGKGYADIVYIPSPKYPDKPALLVELKYDKSIKTAADQIRDRNYPQKLEHYQGNLLLVSVNYDKDAASTDKAYKRHECRIERY
;
A
#
# COMPACT_ATOMS: atom_id res chain seq x y z
N MET A 1 -28.36 -0.86 -1.25
CA MET A 1 -27.42 -0.74 -0.11
C MET A 1 -28.22 -1.07 1.14
N LYS A 2 -27.79 -2.02 1.98
CA LYS A 2 -28.47 -2.28 3.26
C LYS A 2 -27.93 -1.28 4.26
N GLU A 3 -28.79 -0.40 4.74
CA GLU A 3 -28.44 0.50 5.84
C GLU A 3 -28.51 -0.27 7.16
N VAL A 4 -27.46 -0.16 7.95
CA VAL A 4 -27.41 -0.68 9.31
C VAL A 4 -27.60 0.49 10.25
N PHE A 5 -28.60 0.42 11.11
CA PHE A 5 -28.82 1.46 12.11
C PHE A 5 -28.77 0.87 13.51
N ILE A 6 -28.38 1.67 14.47
CA ILE A 6 -28.33 1.28 15.89
C ILE A 6 -29.72 1.59 16.50
N PRO A 7 -30.48 0.57 16.88
CA PRO A 7 -31.90 0.71 17.25
C PRO A 7 -32.11 1.32 18.65
N ASN A 8 -31.06 1.38 19.48
CA ASN A 8 -31.13 1.86 20.86
C ASN A 8 -30.20 3.07 21.06
N ARG A 9 -30.74 4.14 21.65
CA ARG A 9 -30.00 5.39 21.90
C ARG A 9 -28.85 5.19 22.88
N GLU A 10 -29.02 4.34 23.89
CA GLU A 10 -27.95 4.04 24.88
C GLU A 10 -26.77 3.34 24.19
N ILE A 11 -27.04 2.35 23.34
CA ILE A 11 -26.02 1.66 22.54
C ILE A 11 -25.34 2.64 21.57
N LEU A 12 -26.11 3.55 20.96
CA LEU A 12 -25.57 4.57 20.09
C LEU A 12 -24.61 5.51 20.84
N ASP A 13 -24.99 5.94 22.04
CA ASP A 13 -24.18 6.86 22.84
C ASP A 13 -22.93 6.16 23.40
N GLU A 14 -23.03 4.88 23.78
CA GLU A 14 -21.90 4.06 24.16
C GLU A 14 -20.94 3.81 22.99
N PHE A 15 -21.48 3.52 21.81
CA PHE A 15 -20.67 3.38 20.59
C PHE A 15 -19.95 4.68 20.24
N LYS A 16 -20.64 5.84 20.31
CA LYS A 16 -20.02 7.16 20.10
C LYS A 16 -18.92 7.45 21.12
N THR A 17 -19.10 7.05 22.36
CA THR A 17 -18.11 7.23 23.42
C THR A 17 -16.90 6.33 23.18
N SER A 18 -17.13 5.07 22.85
CA SER A 18 -16.06 4.11 22.53
C SER A 18 -15.24 4.57 21.32
N THR A 19 -15.88 5.07 20.26
CA THR A 19 -15.18 5.55 19.05
C THR A 19 -14.38 6.84 19.27
N LYS A 20 -14.55 7.52 20.39
CA LYS A 20 -13.74 8.68 20.79
C LYS A 20 -12.53 8.31 21.65
N SER A 21 -12.34 7.04 21.99
CA SER A 21 -11.13 6.59 22.68
C SER A 21 -9.90 6.79 21.79
N GLU A 22 -8.74 7.05 22.39
CA GLU A 22 -7.48 7.27 21.66
C GLU A 22 -7.14 6.08 20.73
N GLU A 23 -7.43 4.86 21.16
CA GLU A 23 -7.22 3.64 20.38
C GLU A 23 -8.02 3.63 19.08
N TRP A 24 -9.30 4.02 19.13
CA TRP A 24 -10.14 4.10 17.93
C TRP A 24 -9.75 5.26 17.01
N VAL A 25 -9.36 6.39 17.58
CA VAL A 25 -8.85 7.53 16.81
C VAL A 25 -7.65 7.13 15.98
N GLY A 26 -6.68 6.41 16.57
CA GLY A 26 -5.52 5.88 15.86
C GLY A 26 -5.90 4.92 14.73
N THR A 27 -6.86 4.01 14.99
CA THR A 27 -7.36 3.06 14.00
C THR A 27 -8.05 3.76 12.83
N PHE A 28 -8.89 4.76 13.09
CA PHE A 28 -9.54 5.55 12.05
C PHE A 28 -8.55 6.37 11.24
N GLN A 29 -7.53 6.95 11.88
CA GLN A 29 -6.47 7.67 11.20
C GLN A 29 -5.70 6.74 10.24
N SER A 30 -5.29 5.57 10.71
CA SER A 30 -4.59 4.58 9.88
C SER A 30 -5.44 4.15 8.69
N PHE A 31 -6.72 3.88 8.88
CA PHE A 31 -7.62 3.52 7.80
C PHE A 31 -7.80 4.66 6.78
N SER A 32 -7.99 5.89 7.26
CA SER A 32 -8.10 7.08 6.41
C SER A 32 -6.82 7.32 5.60
N LYS A 33 -5.66 7.17 6.22
CA LYS A 33 -4.35 7.28 5.54
C LYS A 33 -4.16 6.18 4.51
N SER A 34 -4.58 4.95 4.81
CA SER A 34 -4.55 3.83 3.86
C SER A 34 -5.44 4.08 2.64
N GLN A 35 -6.64 4.64 2.84
CA GLN A 35 -7.50 5.04 1.73
C GLN A 35 -6.85 6.15 0.88
N ALA A 36 -6.24 7.15 1.52
CA ALA A 36 -5.55 8.23 0.82
C ALA A 36 -4.36 7.71 0.02
N LEU A 37 -3.60 6.73 0.54
CA LEU A 37 -2.48 6.10 -0.14
C LEU A 37 -2.95 5.34 -1.39
N LEU A 38 -4.00 4.55 -1.25
CA LEU A 38 -4.59 3.82 -2.37
C LEU A 38 -5.11 4.77 -3.46
N GLN A 39 -5.75 5.86 -3.07
CA GLN A 39 -6.20 6.89 -4.01
C GLN A 39 -5.02 7.56 -4.72
N ALA A 40 -3.97 7.94 -3.99
CA ALA A 40 -2.75 8.51 -4.57
C ALA A 40 -2.08 7.54 -5.56
N THR A 41 -2.12 6.23 -5.27
CA THR A 41 -1.61 5.20 -6.19
C THR A 41 -2.42 5.17 -7.49
N TRP A 42 -3.75 5.22 -7.44
CA TRP A 42 -4.60 5.28 -8.63
C TRP A 42 -4.40 6.53 -9.48
N GLU A 43 -4.06 7.64 -8.81
CA GLU A 43 -3.74 8.93 -9.43
C GLU A 43 -2.28 9.02 -9.90
N GLU A 44 -1.49 7.96 -9.73
CA GLU A 44 -0.07 7.90 -10.07
C GLU A 44 0.78 8.96 -9.35
N ASN A 45 0.31 9.43 -8.18
CA ASN A 45 0.98 10.44 -7.36
C ASN A 45 2.01 9.78 -6.42
N ALA A 46 3.19 9.49 -6.96
CA ALA A 46 4.26 8.82 -6.23
C ALA A 46 4.76 9.62 -5.01
N GLU A 47 4.79 10.96 -5.08
CA GLU A 47 5.20 11.80 -3.94
C GLU A 47 4.26 11.66 -2.76
N LYS A 48 2.96 11.63 -3.01
CA LYS A 48 1.95 11.45 -1.97
C LYS A 48 1.98 10.04 -1.39
N VAL A 49 2.26 9.03 -2.22
CA VAL A 49 2.47 7.65 -1.76
C VAL A 49 3.65 7.59 -0.81
N VAL A 50 4.79 8.20 -1.14
CA VAL A 50 5.97 8.27 -0.27
C VAL A 50 5.65 8.97 1.05
N GLU A 51 4.99 10.13 1.03
CA GLU A 51 4.58 10.84 2.26
C GLU A 51 3.78 9.94 3.21
N LEU A 52 2.85 9.17 2.66
CA LEU A 52 1.98 8.30 3.44
C LEU A 52 2.72 7.04 3.93
N LEU A 53 3.64 6.48 3.14
CA LEU A 53 4.51 5.37 3.57
C LEU A 53 5.41 5.79 4.72
N GLU A 54 6.01 7.01 4.67
CA GLU A 54 6.79 7.56 5.80
C GLU A 54 5.93 7.66 7.06
N TRP A 55 4.69 8.14 6.95
CA TRP A 55 3.78 8.23 8.08
C TRP A 55 3.50 6.85 8.71
N PHE A 56 3.23 5.82 7.90
CA PHE A 56 3.02 4.45 8.39
C PHE A 56 4.28 3.89 9.04
N HIS A 57 5.44 4.18 8.48
CA HIS A 57 6.71 3.75 9.02
C HIS A 57 6.98 4.39 10.40
N ASP A 58 6.80 5.70 10.51
CA ASP A 58 7.03 6.44 11.75
C ASP A 58 6.02 6.07 12.85
N THR A 59 4.78 5.75 12.48
CA THR A 59 3.72 5.36 13.43
C THR A 59 3.94 3.95 13.97
N ALA A 60 4.62 3.08 13.24
CA ALA A 60 4.84 1.70 13.64
C ALA A 60 5.85 1.52 14.80
N GLU A 61 6.45 2.61 15.33
CA GLU A 61 7.47 2.62 16.42
C GLU A 61 8.54 1.50 16.31
N ASN A 62 8.85 1.09 15.09
CA ASN A 62 9.59 -0.15 14.92
C ASN A 62 11.09 0.10 14.82
N LYS A 63 11.77 0.03 15.97
CA LYS A 63 13.21 -0.20 16.01
C LYS A 63 13.64 -1.50 15.31
N THR A 64 12.68 -2.35 14.94
CA THR A 64 12.87 -3.64 14.28
C THR A 64 12.56 -3.63 12.78
N CYS A 65 12.10 -2.52 12.21
CA CYS A 65 11.71 -2.41 10.78
C CYS A 65 12.88 -2.34 9.79
N ASN A 66 14.08 -2.74 10.19
CA ASN A 66 15.27 -2.73 9.33
C ASN A 66 15.47 -4.05 8.60
N SER A 67 14.41 -4.61 8.03
CA SER A 67 14.50 -5.82 7.20
C SER A 67 13.51 -5.76 6.05
N GLU A 68 13.78 -6.54 4.99
CA GLU A 68 12.89 -6.67 3.84
C GLU A 68 11.47 -7.16 4.25
N ALA A 69 11.40 -8.07 5.20
CA ALA A 69 10.12 -8.57 5.73
C ALA A 69 9.33 -7.46 6.45
N ALA A 70 10.01 -6.60 7.19
CA ALA A 70 9.37 -5.48 7.88
C ALA A 70 8.87 -4.42 6.90
N LEU A 71 9.63 -4.14 5.83
CA LEU A 71 9.18 -3.27 4.75
C LEU A 71 7.90 -3.84 4.10
N SER A 72 7.90 -5.12 3.75
CA SER A 72 6.74 -5.79 3.17
C SER A 72 5.51 -5.67 4.07
N TYR A 73 5.67 -5.91 5.37
CA TYR A 73 4.58 -5.76 6.34
C TYR A 73 4.06 -4.32 6.41
N SER A 74 4.95 -3.34 6.49
CA SER A 74 4.58 -1.92 6.56
C SER A 74 3.81 -1.47 5.32
N VAL A 75 4.24 -1.91 4.13
CA VAL A 75 3.55 -1.61 2.88
C VAL A 75 2.18 -2.28 2.83
N GLN A 76 2.06 -3.53 3.27
CA GLN A 76 0.76 -4.21 3.35
C GLN A 76 -0.21 -3.49 4.28
N MET A 77 0.26 -3.01 5.43
CA MET A 77 -0.55 -2.21 6.35
C MET A 77 -0.94 -0.87 5.73
N ALA A 78 -0.02 -0.22 5.02
CA ALA A 78 -0.31 1.01 4.31
C ALA A 78 -1.37 0.83 3.21
N TYR A 79 -1.40 -0.33 2.55
CA TYR A 79 -2.42 -0.70 1.56
C TYR A 79 -3.62 -1.46 2.14
N TYR A 80 -3.85 -1.44 3.45
CA TYR A 80 -4.95 -2.18 4.07
C TYR A 80 -6.32 -1.89 3.44
N ALA A 81 -6.60 -0.65 3.07
CA ALA A 81 -7.85 -0.26 2.40
C ALA A 81 -8.06 -0.93 1.03
N ALA A 82 -6.99 -1.45 0.41
CA ALA A 82 -7.07 -2.17 -0.86
C ALA A 82 -7.93 -3.45 -0.75
N GLN A 83 -8.00 -4.08 0.43
CA GLN A 83 -8.80 -5.29 0.64
C GLN A 83 -10.29 -5.13 0.28
N LYS A 84 -10.81 -3.90 0.31
CA LYS A 84 -12.18 -3.60 -0.11
C LYS A 84 -12.38 -3.79 -1.62
N TYR A 85 -11.36 -3.54 -2.41
CA TYR A 85 -11.42 -3.44 -3.87
C TYR A 85 -10.74 -4.60 -4.59
N TYR A 86 -9.82 -5.29 -3.91
CA TYR A 86 -8.88 -6.22 -4.52
C TYR A 86 -8.84 -7.58 -3.81
N THR A 87 -8.49 -8.60 -4.58
CA THR A 87 -7.87 -9.81 -4.05
C THR A 87 -6.37 -9.58 -4.01
N VAL A 88 -5.75 -9.82 -2.85
CA VAL A 88 -4.32 -9.61 -2.64
C VAL A 88 -3.59 -10.95 -2.78
N ILE A 89 -2.56 -10.99 -3.61
CA ILE A 89 -1.69 -12.16 -3.83
C ILE A 89 -0.27 -11.74 -3.45
N GLN A 90 0.34 -12.47 -2.54
CA GLN A 90 1.74 -12.30 -2.16
C GLN A 90 2.59 -13.31 -2.92
N GLU A 91 3.83 -12.91 -3.27
CA GLU A 91 4.78 -13.77 -3.95
C GLU A 91 4.21 -14.45 -5.21
N LEU A 92 3.55 -13.65 -6.07
CA LEU A 92 3.02 -14.18 -7.31
C LEU A 92 4.16 -14.64 -8.23
N ASP A 93 4.19 -15.93 -8.54
CA ASP A 93 5.12 -16.48 -9.53
C ASP A 93 4.82 -15.90 -10.92
N THR A 94 5.81 -15.22 -11.50
CA THR A 94 5.72 -14.56 -12.80
C THR A 94 6.44 -15.33 -13.92
N GLY A 95 6.97 -16.52 -13.60
CA GLY A 95 7.75 -17.34 -14.53
C GLY A 95 9.23 -16.95 -14.64
N LYS A 96 9.61 -15.74 -14.20
CA LYS A 96 11.00 -15.26 -14.11
C LYS A 96 11.35 -14.73 -12.72
N GLY A 97 10.58 -15.11 -11.71
CA GLY A 97 10.70 -14.69 -10.32
C GLY A 97 9.33 -14.39 -9.72
N TYR A 98 9.33 -13.85 -8.52
CA TYR A 98 8.10 -13.54 -7.79
C TYR A 98 7.88 -12.03 -7.74
N ALA A 99 6.65 -11.59 -7.96
CA ALA A 99 6.21 -10.25 -7.61
C ALA A 99 5.90 -10.22 -6.12
N ASP A 100 6.35 -9.18 -5.42
CA ASP A 100 6.20 -9.12 -3.97
C ASP A 100 4.73 -9.07 -3.55
N ILE A 101 3.93 -8.17 -4.14
CA ILE A 101 2.50 -8.07 -3.85
C ILE A 101 1.74 -7.72 -5.14
N VAL A 102 0.66 -8.44 -5.39
CA VAL A 102 -0.23 -8.17 -6.53
C VAL A 102 -1.65 -7.96 -6.02
N TYR A 103 -2.30 -6.91 -6.49
CA TYR A 103 -3.67 -6.55 -6.18
C TYR A 103 -4.51 -6.73 -7.44
N ILE A 104 -5.36 -7.75 -7.46
CA ILE A 104 -6.27 -8.04 -8.56
C ILE A 104 -7.64 -7.43 -8.26
N PRO A 105 -8.20 -6.57 -9.13
CA PRO A 105 -9.51 -5.98 -8.91
C PRO A 105 -10.58 -7.06 -8.69
N SER A 106 -11.40 -6.88 -7.67
CA SER A 106 -12.51 -7.78 -7.45
C SER A 106 -13.59 -7.57 -8.54
N PRO A 107 -14.41 -8.59 -8.85
CA PRO A 107 -15.46 -8.47 -9.86
C PRO A 107 -16.48 -7.35 -9.61
N LYS A 108 -16.54 -6.83 -8.40
CA LYS A 108 -17.40 -5.69 -8.02
C LYS A 108 -16.83 -4.32 -8.45
N TYR A 109 -15.53 -4.28 -8.74
CA TYR A 109 -14.80 -3.05 -9.05
C TYR A 109 -13.90 -3.24 -10.29
N PRO A 110 -14.47 -3.64 -11.44
CA PRO A 110 -13.71 -3.98 -12.63
C PRO A 110 -12.97 -2.79 -13.24
N ASP A 111 -13.40 -1.58 -12.92
CA ASP A 111 -12.79 -0.33 -13.44
C ASP A 111 -11.50 0.06 -12.69
N LYS A 112 -11.20 -0.61 -11.57
CA LYS A 112 -9.98 -0.32 -10.83
C LYS A 112 -8.77 -0.93 -11.54
N PRO A 113 -7.61 -0.23 -11.59
CA PRO A 113 -6.40 -0.80 -12.15
C PRO A 113 -5.93 -1.98 -11.29
N ALA A 114 -5.38 -3.01 -11.91
CA ALA A 114 -4.57 -3.98 -11.18
C ALA A 114 -3.29 -3.28 -10.68
N LEU A 115 -2.77 -3.68 -9.50
CA LEU A 115 -1.52 -3.13 -8.99
C LEU A 115 -0.51 -4.26 -8.85
N LEU A 116 0.70 -4.00 -9.30
CA LEU A 116 1.86 -4.83 -9.04
C LEU A 116 2.85 -4.01 -8.24
N VAL A 117 3.10 -4.42 -7.01
CA VAL A 117 4.00 -3.72 -6.09
C VAL A 117 5.28 -4.52 -5.94
N GLU A 118 6.39 -3.92 -6.31
CA GLU A 118 7.74 -4.45 -6.15
C GLU A 118 8.47 -3.68 -5.05
N LEU A 119 8.98 -4.40 -4.07
CA LEU A 119 9.66 -3.84 -2.92
C LEU A 119 11.17 -4.04 -3.04
N LYS A 120 11.93 -3.03 -2.68
CA LYS A 120 13.38 -3.10 -2.59
C LYS A 120 13.84 -2.52 -1.27
N TYR A 121 14.83 -3.16 -0.72
CA TYR A 121 15.47 -2.77 0.52
C TYR A 121 16.94 -2.48 0.23
N ASP A 122 17.40 -1.27 0.55
CA ASP A 122 18.76 -0.81 0.29
C ASP A 122 19.23 -0.94 -1.17
N LYS A 123 18.32 -0.71 -2.14
CA LYS A 123 18.63 -0.74 -3.56
C LYS A 123 18.15 0.53 -4.24
N SER A 124 18.49 0.73 -5.50
CA SER A 124 17.95 1.87 -6.22
C SER A 124 16.53 1.60 -6.72
N ILE A 125 15.69 2.61 -6.75
CA ILE A 125 14.35 2.56 -7.34
C ILE A 125 14.38 2.17 -8.83
N LYS A 126 15.46 2.54 -9.54
CA LYS A 126 15.69 2.15 -10.93
C LYS A 126 15.75 0.64 -11.09
N THR A 127 16.44 -0.05 -10.17
CA THR A 127 16.52 -1.51 -10.17
C THR A 127 15.14 -2.16 -10.02
N ALA A 128 14.26 -1.59 -9.20
CA ALA A 128 12.90 -2.09 -9.03
C ALA A 128 12.09 -1.94 -10.33
N ALA A 129 12.12 -0.78 -10.95
CA ALA A 129 11.41 -0.51 -12.20
C ALA A 129 11.93 -1.38 -13.37
N ASP A 130 13.25 -1.52 -13.49
CA ASP A 130 13.88 -2.36 -14.52
C ASP A 130 13.51 -3.84 -14.32
N GLN A 131 13.49 -4.33 -13.08
CA GLN A 131 13.07 -5.71 -12.78
C GLN A 131 11.62 -5.97 -13.18
N ILE A 132 10.74 -5.01 -12.97
CA ILE A 132 9.36 -5.10 -13.42
C ILE A 132 9.32 -5.29 -14.95
N ARG A 133 10.06 -4.51 -15.72
CA ARG A 133 10.09 -4.58 -17.19
C ARG A 133 10.72 -5.87 -17.70
N ASP A 134 11.81 -6.30 -17.07
CA ASP A 134 12.59 -7.47 -17.50
C ASP A 134 11.91 -8.81 -17.18
N ARG A 135 11.07 -8.86 -16.18
CA ARG A 135 10.43 -10.08 -15.69
C ARG A 135 9.26 -10.58 -16.54
N ASN A 136 8.92 -9.92 -17.64
CA ASN A 136 7.84 -10.34 -18.53
C ASN A 136 6.58 -10.76 -17.76
N TYR A 137 6.12 -9.87 -16.94
CA TYR A 137 5.10 -10.05 -15.90
C TYR A 137 3.77 -10.67 -16.32
N PRO A 138 3.50 -10.92 -17.56
CA PRO A 138 2.08 -10.79 -17.70
C PRO A 138 1.30 -11.92 -18.28
N GLN A 139 1.76 -13.13 -18.35
CA GLN A 139 0.78 -14.16 -18.74
C GLN A 139 -0.41 -14.23 -17.77
N LYS A 140 -0.17 -14.01 -16.47
CA LYS A 140 -1.24 -13.96 -15.46
C LYS A 140 -1.93 -12.58 -15.36
N LEU A 141 -1.31 -11.52 -15.87
CA LEU A 141 -1.81 -10.15 -15.81
C LEU A 141 -2.12 -9.56 -17.21
N GLU A 142 -2.01 -10.35 -18.27
CA GLU A 142 -2.31 -9.94 -19.65
C GLU A 142 -3.70 -9.33 -19.80
N HIS A 143 -4.67 -9.82 -19.03
CA HIS A 143 -6.04 -9.29 -19.04
C HIS A 143 -6.17 -7.87 -18.51
N TYR A 144 -5.11 -7.36 -17.85
CA TYR A 144 -5.07 -6.02 -17.27
C TYR A 144 -4.19 -5.05 -18.06
N GLN A 145 -3.68 -5.45 -19.23
CA GLN A 145 -2.93 -4.54 -20.10
C GLN A 145 -3.72 -3.26 -20.38
N GLY A 146 -3.05 -2.12 -20.22
CA GLY A 146 -3.69 -0.80 -20.30
C GLY A 146 -4.40 -0.35 -19.01
N ASN A 147 -4.58 -1.24 -18.03
CA ASN A 147 -5.15 -0.93 -16.71
C ASN A 147 -4.37 -1.62 -15.57
N LEU A 148 -3.06 -1.65 -15.69
CA LEU A 148 -2.12 -2.15 -14.69
C LEU A 148 -1.20 -1.03 -14.24
N LEU A 149 -1.05 -0.83 -12.95
CA LEU A 149 -0.08 0.08 -12.37
C LEU A 149 1.09 -0.72 -11.76
N LEU A 150 2.27 -0.39 -12.19
CA LEU A 150 3.53 -0.91 -11.68
C LEU A 150 4.03 0.05 -10.60
N VAL A 151 4.05 -0.39 -9.36
CA VAL A 151 4.42 0.42 -8.20
C VAL A 151 5.74 -0.11 -7.65
N SER A 152 6.82 0.64 -7.84
CA SER A 152 8.13 0.32 -7.29
C SER A 152 8.35 1.12 -6.02
N VAL A 153 8.65 0.45 -4.91
CA VAL A 153 8.97 1.07 -3.62
C VAL A 153 10.36 0.62 -3.19
N ASN A 154 11.23 1.58 -2.91
CA ASN A 154 12.53 1.33 -2.29
C ASN A 154 12.58 1.95 -0.91
N TYR A 155 13.20 1.27 0.02
CA TYR A 155 13.50 1.76 1.35
C TYR A 155 15.01 1.79 1.56
N ASP A 156 15.54 2.94 1.93
CA ASP A 156 16.95 3.14 2.27
C ASP A 156 17.11 3.21 3.79
N LYS A 157 17.74 2.20 4.36
CA LYS A 157 17.97 2.09 5.82
C LYS A 157 19.02 3.08 6.33
N ASP A 158 20.00 3.42 5.48
CA ASP A 158 21.12 4.28 5.81
C ASP A 158 20.79 5.77 5.63
N ALA A 159 19.60 6.02 5.15
CA ALA A 159 18.98 7.33 5.12
C ALA A 159 18.76 7.90 6.53
N ALA A 160 19.75 7.79 7.39
CA ALA A 160 19.80 8.38 8.71
C ALA A 160 20.10 9.86 8.54
N SER A 161 19.08 10.61 8.26
CA SER A 161 19.24 11.98 7.97
C SER A 161 19.08 12.86 9.19
N THR A 162 20.03 13.74 9.36
CA THR A 162 19.87 14.97 10.13
C THR A 162 19.00 15.99 9.41
N ASP A 163 18.67 15.75 8.15
CA ASP A 163 17.80 16.59 7.33
C ASP A 163 16.34 16.11 7.42
N LYS A 164 15.47 16.95 8.01
CA LYS A 164 14.03 16.67 8.13
C LYS A 164 13.30 16.55 6.79
N ALA A 165 13.91 16.96 5.68
CA ALA A 165 13.37 16.84 4.34
C ALA A 165 13.66 15.48 3.70
N TYR A 166 14.54 14.68 4.29
CA TYR A 166 14.91 13.39 3.75
C TYR A 166 13.82 12.35 3.98
N LYS A 167 13.47 11.63 2.94
CA LYS A 167 12.51 10.52 2.99
C LYS A 167 13.26 9.20 2.80
N ARG A 168 12.93 8.21 3.62
CA ARG A 168 13.54 6.86 3.55
C ARG A 168 12.96 6.02 2.42
N HIS A 169 11.75 6.38 1.99
CA HIS A 169 11.09 5.70 0.89
C HIS A 169 11.23 6.50 -0.41
N GLU A 170 11.43 5.76 -1.49
CA GLU A 170 11.26 6.25 -2.84
C GLU A 170 10.14 5.45 -3.51
N CYS A 171 9.34 6.09 -4.34
CA CYS A 171 8.28 5.43 -5.08
C CYS A 171 8.28 5.87 -6.53
N ARG A 172 8.00 4.92 -7.43
CA ARG A 172 7.74 5.17 -8.83
C ARG A 172 6.50 4.40 -9.24
N ILE A 173 5.60 5.07 -9.94
CA ILE A 173 4.37 4.46 -10.45
C ILE A 173 4.35 4.64 -11.95
N GLU A 174 4.11 3.56 -12.68
CA GLU A 174 4.04 3.55 -14.13
C GLU A 174 2.80 2.76 -14.58
N ARG A 175 2.10 3.28 -15.57
CA ARG A 175 0.97 2.56 -16.21
C ARG A 175 1.50 1.67 -17.31
N TYR A 176 1.02 0.41 -17.32
CA TYR A 176 1.39 -0.61 -18.29
C TYR A 176 0.20 -1.04 -19.11
#